data_1cd2a8cc55f8aa8ba2ef011a0f684596
#
_entry.id   1cd2a8cc55f8aa8ba2ef011a0f684596
#
_cell.length_a   1.000
_cell.length_b   1.000
_cell.length_c   1.000
_cell.angle_alpha   90.00
_cell.angle_beta   90.00
_cell.angle_gamma   90.00
#
_symmetry.space_group_name_H-M   'P 1'
#
loop_
_entity.id
_entity.type
_entity.pdbx_description
1 polymer ?
#
loop_
_entity_poly.entity_id
_entity_poly.type
_entity_poly.pdbx_seq_one_letter_code
_entity_poly.pdbx_strand_id
1 'polypeptide(L)'
;MRKISIVLLLLCATAISSFGGGYQVGLHSARNIGMGLIGTSLSYDASSLFYNPGGTAFVDQKWSFSGGVSFLMARTTFQPTNVREQTQLEHMINTPLYFYAAYKPTKNLSVGIAVNTPYGNGLSWGEEWKGRYLIQDLKFKAFTFQPTVSYKFKDVVGIGVGLVYAYGTVDMNKALPLDGANGEGTLNINGSTGNFGFNAGIMVHPDKGWNLGLSYRSKIEMSVDGATATFNVPQSLSTNFPDNKADVMLPLPANLDFGASYEFGKNNQWMVGINLCYVFWSAYDSLVFDFETKTPAVNRTANPALYKDQMIVRVGAQYKASDLLTLRAGGYYDPTP
;
A
#
# COMPACT_ATOMS: atom_id res chain seq x y z
N MET A 1 30.31 24.43 12.46
CA MET A 1 29.07 24.52 13.26
C MET A 1 27.91 25.19 12.51
N ARG A 2 28.07 26.37 11.88
CA ARG A 2 26.97 27.06 11.13
C ARG A 2 26.33 26.24 10.00
N LYS A 3 27.11 25.42 9.30
CA LYS A 3 26.57 24.58 8.17
C LYS A 3 25.71 23.40 8.65
N ILE A 4 26.00 22.83 9.82
CA ILE A 4 25.21 21.74 10.43
C ILE A 4 23.88 22.28 10.97
N SER A 5 23.86 23.50 11.51
CA SER A 5 22.65 24.16 12.00
C SER A 5 21.66 24.46 10.86
N ILE A 6 22.14 24.81 9.66
CA ILE A 6 21.28 25.08 8.50
C ILE A 6 20.63 23.76 7.97
N VAL A 7 21.36 22.66 7.99
CA VAL A 7 20.84 21.33 7.60
C VAL A 7 19.79 20.83 8.61
N LEU A 8 20.02 21.03 9.92
CA LEU A 8 19.02 20.72 10.94
C LEU A 8 17.77 21.63 10.84
N LEU A 9 17.93 22.90 10.52
CA LEU A 9 16.81 23.84 10.35
C LEU A 9 15.97 23.50 9.11
N LEU A 10 16.59 23.06 8.01
CA LEU A 10 15.90 22.58 6.81
C LEU A 10 15.14 21.26 7.05
N LEU A 11 15.63 20.38 7.94
CA LEU A 11 14.95 19.16 8.35
C LEU A 11 13.71 19.41 9.25
N CYS A 12 13.70 20.51 10.01
CA CYS A 12 12.57 20.91 10.86
C CYS A 12 11.48 21.71 10.13
N ALA A 13 11.75 22.22 8.92
CA ALA A 13 10.83 23.12 8.20
C ALA A 13 9.79 22.40 7.34
N THR A 14 9.76 21.05 7.30
CA THR A 14 8.80 20.29 6.48
C THR A 14 7.73 19.60 7.30
N ALA A 15 6.98 20.36 8.11
CA ALA A 15 5.64 19.95 8.47
C ALA A 15 4.73 20.18 7.26
N ILE A 16 4.95 19.41 6.18
CA ILE A 16 4.10 19.42 5.00
C ILE A 16 2.86 18.62 5.37
N SER A 17 1.68 19.17 5.09
CA SER A 17 0.42 18.46 5.19
C SER A 17 0.54 17.13 4.44
N SER A 18 0.40 16.01 5.15
CA SER A 18 0.40 14.68 4.54
C SER A 18 -0.96 14.46 3.91
N PHE A 19 -1.01 14.30 2.60
CA PHE A 19 -2.19 13.82 1.89
C PHE A 19 -2.04 12.30 1.76
N GLY A 20 -3.06 11.53 2.14
CA GLY A 20 -3.03 10.08 2.12
C GLY A 20 -3.48 9.51 0.78
N GLY A 21 -2.69 8.66 0.15
CA GLY A 21 -2.98 7.98 -1.11
C GLY A 21 -3.83 6.72 -0.93
N GLY A 22 -5.08 6.83 -0.52
CA GLY A 22 -5.99 5.69 -0.38
C GLY A 22 -5.52 4.66 0.66
N TYR A 23 -5.74 3.36 0.39
CA TYR A 23 -5.35 2.24 1.27
C TYR A 23 -4.06 1.53 0.83
N GLN A 24 -3.27 2.13 -0.07
CA GLN A 24 -1.96 1.61 -0.46
C GLN A 24 -0.91 1.98 0.58
N VAL A 25 -0.07 1.01 0.95
CA VAL A 25 1.03 1.19 1.91
C VAL A 25 2.36 1.10 1.17
N GLY A 26 3.18 2.17 1.21
CA GLY A 26 4.48 2.24 0.51
C GLY A 26 5.69 1.76 1.32
N LEU A 27 5.50 1.20 2.52
CA LEU A 27 6.57 0.96 3.50
C LEU A 27 7.25 -0.41 3.31
N HIS A 28 7.84 -0.67 2.13
CA HIS A 28 8.33 -1.99 1.72
C HIS A 28 9.85 -2.16 1.67
N SER A 29 10.63 -1.17 2.11
CA SER A 29 12.08 -1.27 2.29
C SER A 29 12.58 -0.07 3.07
N ALA A 30 13.33 -0.28 4.15
CA ALA A 30 13.89 0.81 4.95
C ALA A 30 14.82 1.73 4.12
N ARG A 31 15.55 1.16 3.16
CA ARG A 31 16.38 1.93 2.23
C ARG A 31 15.55 2.86 1.36
N ASN A 32 14.50 2.34 0.74
CA ASN A 32 13.64 3.10 -0.16
C ASN A 32 12.81 4.15 0.60
N ILE A 33 12.36 3.84 1.82
CA ILE A 33 11.72 4.80 2.73
C ILE A 33 12.64 5.99 2.98
N GLY A 34 13.91 5.75 3.31
CA GLY A 34 14.90 6.82 3.52
C GLY A 34 15.20 7.66 2.28
N MET A 35 14.77 7.23 1.10
CA MET A 35 14.94 7.92 -0.19
C MET A 35 13.60 8.37 -0.79
N GLY A 36 12.57 8.65 0.03
CA GLY A 36 11.27 9.11 -0.46
C GLY A 36 10.52 8.07 -1.29
N LEU A 37 10.73 6.78 -1.01
CA LEU A 37 10.08 5.64 -1.67
C LEU A 37 10.45 5.46 -3.14
N ILE A 38 11.56 6.01 -3.63
CA ILE A 38 12.07 5.66 -4.96
C ILE A 38 12.58 4.22 -4.96
N GLY A 39 12.36 3.49 -6.03
CA GLY A 39 12.76 2.07 -6.09
C GLY A 39 12.81 1.49 -7.50
N THR A 40 12.03 2.02 -8.42
CA THR A 40 11.82 1.44 -9.76
C THR A 40 13.10 1.39 -10.62
N SER A 41 14.03 2.33 -10.40
CA SER A 41 15.35 2.36 -11.05
C SER A 41 16.50 1.85 -10.17
N LEU A 42 16.20 1.21 -9.03
CA LEU A 42 17.20 0.78 -8.08
C LEU A 42 17.28 -0.75 -8.00
N SER A 43 18.51 -1.31 -7.90
CA SER A 43 18.79 -2.75 -7.89
C SER A 43 19.77 -3.14 -6.79
N TYR A 44 19.67 -2.53 -5.61
CA TYR A 44 20.66 -2.72 -4.53
C TYR A 44 20.50 -4.04 -3.75
N ASP A 45 19.28 -4.56 -3.63
CA ASP A 45 18.97 -5.75 -2.84
C ASP A 45 17.68 -6.43 -3.31
N ALA A 46 17.25 -7.46 -2.59
CA ALA A 46 16.07 -8.26 -2.91
C ALA A 46 14.75 -7.47 -2.93
N SER A 47 14.70 -6.22 -2.43
CA SER A 47 13.50 -5.38 -2.53
C SER A 47 13.12 -5.02 -3.97
N SER A 48 14.07 -5.15 -4.91
CA SER A 48 13.80 -5.03 -6.36
C SER A 48 12.71 -5.99 -6.84
N LEU A 49 12.52 -7.16 -6.21
CA LEU A 49 11.41 -8.08 -6.49
C LEU A 49 10.06 -7.38 -6.45
N PHE A 50 9.89 -6.45 -5.51
CA PHE A 50 8.66 -5.68 -5.36
C PHE A 50 8.64 -4.43 -6.25
N TYR A 51 9.69 -3.60 -6.19
CA TYR A 51 9.71 -2.29 -6.87
C TYR A 51 9.86 -2.40 -8.39
N ASN A 52 10.74 -3.29 -8.86
CA ASN A 52 10.95 -3.56 -10.29
C ASN A 52 11.61 -4.93 -10.46
N PRO A 53 10.86 -5.98 -10.83
CA PRO A 53 11.42 -7.32 -10.97
C PRO A 53 12.57 -7.39 -11.98
N GLY A 54 12.61 -6.51 -13.01
CA GLY A 54 13.73 -6.43 -13.96
C GLY A 54 15.06 -6.06 -13.30
N GLY A 55 15.01 -5.30 -12.19
CA GLY A 55 16.18 -4.91 -11.40
C GLY A 55 16.81 -6.05 -10.61
N THR A 56 16.06 -7.10 -10.30
CA THR A 56 16.55 -8.21 -9.47
C THR A 56 17.73 -8.95 -10.10
N ALA A 57 17.80 -9.02 -11.43
CA ALA A 57 18.91 -9.64 -12.14
C ALA A 57 20.25 -8.87 -12.03
N PHE A 58 20.20 -7.58 -11.64
CA PHE A 58 21.38 -6.74 -11.41
C PHE A 58 21.89 -6.75 -9.98
N VAL A 59 21.15 -7.32 -9.03
CA VAL A 59 21.62 -7.47 -7.65
C VAL A 59 22.92 -8.28 -7.66
N ASP A 60 24.00 -7.76 -7.09
CA ASP A 60 25.34 -8.36 -7.20
C ASP A 60 25.49 -9.66 -6.42
N GLN A 61 24.84 -9.76 -5.27
CA GLN A 61 24.97 -10.91 -4.37
C GLN A 61 24.31 -12.17 -4.96
N LYS A 62 24.95 -13.33 -4.76
CA LYS A 62 24.37 -14.63 -5.11
C LYS A 62 23.09 -14.92 -4.34
N TRP A 63 23.05 -14.54 -3.07
CA TRP A 63 21.90 -14.56 -2.19
C TRP A 63 21.65 -13.14 -1.66
N SER A 64 20.44 -12.68 -1.73
CA SER A 64 20.04 -11.38 -1.16
C SER A 64 18.77 -11.57 -0.36
N PHE A 65 18.77 -11.09 0.88
CA PHE A 65 17.63 -11.09 1.76
C PHE A 65 17.35 -9.66 2.24
N SER A 66 16.10 -9.31 2.33
CA SER A 66 15.67 -8.04 2.91
C SER A 66 14.35 -8.26 3.63
N GLY A 67 14.21 -7.73 4.83
CA GLY A 67 12.99 -7.90 5.61
C GLY A 67 12.84 -6.81 6.65
N GLY A 68 11.61 -6.52 7.02
CA GLY A 68 11.31 -5.54 8.04
C GLY A 68 9.82 -5.43 8.35
N VAL A 69 9.56 -4.71 9.43
CA VAL A 69 8.23 -4.32 9.87
C VAL A 69 8.23 -2.82 10.14
N SER A 70 7.17 -2.14 9.74
CA SER A 70 6.95 -0.74 10.07
C SER A 70 5.82 -0.63 11.11
N PHE A 71 5.94 0.33 12.03
CA PHE A 71 4.89 0.63 13.00
C PHE A 71 4.20 1.92 12.57
N LEU A 72 2.97 1.81 12.12
CA LEU A 72 2.19 2.91 11.59
C LEU A 72 1.08 3.28 12.57
N MET A 73 1.15 4.48 13.12
CA MET A 73 0.17 5.03 14.05
C MET A 73 -0.57 6.17 13.35
N ALA A 74 -1.76 5.87 12.81
CA ALA A 74 -2.60 6.88 12.20
C ALA A 74 -3.21 7.80 13.28
N ARG A 75 -3.21 9.10 13.00
CA ARG A 75 -3.89 10.11 13.82
C ARG A 75 -4.82 10.90 12.91
N THR A 76 -6.10 10.70 13.07
CA THR A 76 -7.12 11.40 12.28
C THR A 76 -8.11 12.04 13.23
N THR A 77 -8.49 13.28 12.93
CA THR A 77 -9.52 14.01 13.67
C THR A 77 -10.67 14.29 12.72
N PHE A 78 -11.85 13.89 13.12
CA PHE A 78 -13.08 14.24 12.44
C PHE A 78 -13.75 15.42 13.14
N GLN A 79 -14.16 16.42 12.37
CA GLN A 79 -14.95 17.55 12.86
C GLN A 79 -16.11 17.82 11.89
N PRO A 80 -17.37 17.74 12.35
CA PRO A 80 -18.51 18.16 11.55
C PRO A 80 -18.44 19.67 11.23
N THR A 81 -18.92 20.08 10.07
CA THR A 81 -18.84 21.48 9.61
C THR A 81 -19.57 22.49 10.51
N ASN A 82 -20.60 22.05 11.21
CA ASN A 82 -21.51 22.92 11.98
C ASN A 82 -21.33 22.81 13.50
N VAL A 83 -20.34 22.04 13.98
CA VAL A 83 -20.15 21.78 15.40
C VAL A 83 -18.67 21.83 15.74
N ARG A 84 -18.34 22.37 16.93
CA ARG A 84 -16.93 22.44 17.39
C ARG A 84 -16.42 21.14 18.00
N GLU A 85 -17.28 20.16 18.21
CA GLU A 85 -16.88 18.86 18.74
C GLU A 85 -16.03 18.11 17.74
N GLN A 86 -14.91 17.58 18.22
CA GLN A 86 -13.98 16.76 17.44
C GLN A 86 -13.98 15.35 17.99
N THR A 87 -13.96 14.38 17.08
CA THR A 87 -13.70 12.97 17.43
C THR A 87 -12.35 12.57 16.87
N GLN A 88 -11.53 11.97 17.69
CA GLN A 88 -10.22 11.45 17.27
C GLN A 88 -10.32 9.95 17.03
N LEU A 89 -9.58 9.47 16.03
CA LEU A 89 -9.38 8.05 15.82
C LEU A 89 -8.70 7.43 17.04
N GLU A 90 -9.16 6.26 17.47
CA GLU A 90 -8.51 5.50 18.54
C GLU A 90 -7.09 5.11 18.14
N HIS A 91 -6.23 4.98 19.16
CA HIS A 91 -4.83 4.62 18.92
C HIS A 91 -4.70 3.17 18.49
N MET A 92 -4.51 2.96 17.20
CA MET A 92 -4.18 1.64 16.63
C MET A 92 -2.77 1.64 16.07
N ILE A 93 -2.07 0.53 16.26
CA ILE A 93 -0.76 0.28 15.64
C ILE A 93 -0.95 -0.70 14.50
N ASN A 94 -0.78 -0.22 13.27
CA ASN A 94 -0.74 -1.08 12.09
C ASN A 94 0.72 -1.47 11.81
N THR A 95 0.94 -2.74 11.48
CA THR A 95 2.28 -3.31 11.32
C THR A 95 2.50 -3.88 9.91
N PRO A 96 2.57 -3.04 8.88
CA PRO A 96 2.93 -3.52 7.55
C PRO A 96 4.33 -4.15 7.59
N LEU A 97 4.47 -5.28 6.91
CA LEU A 97 5.69 -6.06 6.88
C LEU A 97 6.11 -6.37 5.45
N TYR A 98 7.39 -6.69 5.30
CA TYR A 98 7.95 -7.21 4.05
C TYR A 98 9.07 -8.20 4.32
N PHE A 99 9.18 -9.18 3.44
CA PHE A 99 10.28 -10.14 3.39
C PHE A 99 10.57 -10.48 1.93
N TYR A 100 11.82 -10.39 1.54
CA TYR A 100 12.29 -10.67 0.20
C TYR A 100 13.49 -11.61 0.25
N ALA A 101 13.49 -12.59 -0.63
CA ALA A 101 14.63 -13.48 -0.83
C ALA A 101 14.87 -13.64 -2.34
N ALA A 102 16.08 -13.35 -2.78
CA ALA A 102 16.50 -13.51 -4.16
C ALA A 102 17.75 -14.42 -4.24
N TYR A 103 17.80 -15.26 -5.27
CA TYR A 103 18.89 -16.17 -5.57
C TYR A 103 19.28 -16.05 -7.03
N LYS A 104 20.58 -15.98 -7.31
CA LYS A 104 21.14 -15.94 -8.65
C LYS A 104 21.79 -17.28 -9.00
N PRO A 105 21.08 -18.19 -9.67
CA PRO A 105 21.66 -19.46 -10.15
C PRO A 105 22.78 -19.23 -11.14
N THR A 106 22.66 -18.22 -11.99
CA THR A 106 23.71 -17.83 -12.95
C THR A 106 23.97 -16.31 -12.88
N LYS A 107 24.99 -15.82 -13.58
CA LYS A 107 25.29 -14.38 -13.64
C LYS A 107 24.13 -13.54 -14.22
N ASN A 108 23.28 -14.15 -15.04
CA ASN A 108 22.22 -13.45 -15.76
C ASN A 108 20.81 -13.76 -15.26
N LEU A 109 20.61 -14.89 -14.59
CA LEU A 109 19.30 -15.33 -14.10
C LEU A 109 19.19 -15.09 -12.61
N SER A 110 18.07 -14.50 -12.19
CA SER A 110 17.69 -14.39 -10.79
C SER A 110 16.28 -14.93 -10.60
N VAL A 111 16.07 -15.62 -9.49
CA VAL A 111 14.75 -16.06 -9.01
C VAL A 111 14.55 -15.59 -7.59
N GLY A 112 13.32 -15.39 -7.19
CA GLY A 112 13.07 -14.94 -5.82
C GLY A 112 11.62 -14.99 -5.42
N ILE A 113 11.39 -14.68 -4.16
CA ILE A 113 10.04 -14.54 -3.58
C ILE A 113 9.95 -13.24 -2.79
N ALA A 114 8.84 -12.55 -2.97
CA ALA A 114 8.46 -11.39 -2.16
C ALA A 114 7.20 -11.73 -1.36
N VAL A 115 7.20 -11.43 -0.07
CA VAL A 115 6.05 -11.50 0.82
C VAL A 115 5.90 -10.14 1.48
N ASN A 116 4.77 -9.49 1.30
CA ASN A 116 4.55 -8.16 1.88
C ASN A 116 3.07 -7.81 2.02
N THR A 117 2.80 -6.67 2.64
CA THR A 117 1.45 -6.13 2.87
C THR A 117 1.30 -4.77 2.18
N PRO A 118 1.15 -4.73 0.83
CA PRO A 118 1.14 -3.48 0.08
C PRO A 118 -0.18 -2.70 0.19
N TYR A 119 -1.20 -3.29 0.74
CA TYR A 119 -2.49 -2.68 0.98
C TYR A 119 -2.99 -3.02 2.37
N GLY A 120 -3.62 -2.06 3.00
CA GLY A 120 -4.22 -2.27 4.31
C GLY A 120 -4.76 -0.96 4.89
N ASN A 121 -5.75 -1.11 5.73
CA ASN A 121 -6.29 -0.02 6.52
C ASN A 121 -6.78 -0.58 7.86
N GLY A 122 -6.44 0.09 8.94
CA GLY A 122 -6.95 -0.21 10.27
C GLY A 122 -7.37 1.10 10.91
N LEU A 123 -8.65 1.21 11.25
CA LEU A 123 -9.19 2.37 11.94
C LEU A 123 -10.23 1.93 12.96
N SER A 124 -10.34 2.67 14.06
CA SER A 124 -11.37 2.55 15.07
C SER A 124 -11.78 3.95 15.52
N TRP A 125 -13.05 4.25 15.43
CA TRP A 125 -13.64 5.54 15.85
C TRP A 125 -14.40 5.42 17.17
N GLY A 126 -14.62 4.20 17.66
CA GLY A 126 -15.49 3.92 18.79
C GLY A 126 -16.98 3.91 18.46
N GLU A 127 -17.77 3.50 19.45
CA GLU A 127 -19.21 3.25 19.24
C GLU A 127 -20.04 4.53 19.18
N GLU A 128 -19.65 5.60 19.87
CA GLU A 128 -20.44 6.81 20.08
C GLU A 128 -20.15 7.95 19.10
N TRP A 129 -19.22 7.77 18.13
CA TRP A 129 -18.88 8.86 17.25
C TRP A 129 -19.98 9.19 16.23
N LYS A 130 -20.01 10.44 15.75
CA LYS A 130 -21.11 10.95 14.90
C LYS A 130 -21.24 10.25 13.54
N GLY A 131 -20.18 9.62 13.06
CA GLY A 131 -20.19 8.86 11.80
C GLY A 131 -20.36 7.35 11.97
N ARG A 132 -20.77 6.85 13.14
CA ARG A 132 -20.90 5.40 13.44
C ARG A 132 -21.80 4.64 12.47
N TYR A 133 -22.75 5.30 11.82
CA TYR A 133 -23.61 4.70 10.78
C TYR A 133 -22.89 4.49 9.44
N LEU A 134 -21.73 5.14 9.24
CA LEU A 134 -20.85 4.88 8.11
C LEU A 134 -19.89 3.75 8.45
N ILE A 135 -19.19 3.89 9.59
CA ILE A 135 -18.18 2.94 10.06
C ILE A 135 -17.88 3.21 11.53
N GLN A 136 -17.67 2.16 12.33
CA GLN A 136 -17.08 2.21 13.67
C GLN A 136 -15.66 1.71 13.63
N ASP A 137 -15.46 0.50 13.11
CA ASP A 137 -14.17 -0.17 12.97
C ASP A 137 -13.99 -0.73 11.58
N LEU A 138 -12.76 -0.66 11.09
CA LEU A 138 -12.33 -1.36 9.89
C LEU A 138 -10.93 -1.96 10.12
N LYS A 139 -10.80 -3.24 9.82
CA LYS A 139 -9.53 -3.92 9.71
C LYS A 139 -9.46 -4.59 8.34
N PHE A 140 -8.75 -3.95 7.43
CA PHE A 140 -8.46 -4.50 6.12
C PHE A 140 -6.97 -4.79 6.02
N LYS A 141 -6.61 -6.02 5.63
CA LYS A 141 -5.22 -6.44 5.40
C LYS A 141 -5.14 -7.25 4.13
N ALA A 142 -4.15 -6.95 3.30
CA ALA A 142 -3.85 -7.75 2.12
C ALA A 142 -2.37 -8.17 2.15
N PHE A 143 -2.13 -9.46 2.24
CA PHE A 143 -0.82 -10.08 2.07
C PHE A 143 -0.62 -10.45 0.62
N THR A 144 0.58 -10.21 0.09
CA THR A 144 0.94 -10.67 -1.26
C THR A 144 2.12 -11.62 -1.19
N PHE A 145 2.05 -12.67 -2.01
CA PHE A 145 3.10 -13.65 -2.24
C PHE A 145 3.47 -13.59 -3.72
N GLN A 146 4.73 -13.27 -4.01
CA GLN A 146 5.16 -12.99 -5.38
C GLN A 146 6.43 -13.79 -5.73
N PRO A 147 6.33 -15.04 -6.21
CA PRO A 147 7.42 -15.68 -6.90
C PRO A 147 7.76 -14.90 -8.18
N THR A 148 9.04 -14.74 -8.46
CA THR A 148 9.56 -13.87 -9.52
C THR A 148 10.73 -14.52 -10.21
N VAL A 149 10.82 -14.36 -11.52
CA VAL A 149 11.98 -14.67 -12.34
C VAL A 149 12.45 -13.43 -13.09
N SER A 150 13.75 -13.25 -13.20
CA SER A 150 14.36 -12.09 -13.83
C SER A 150 15.60 -12.50 -14.61
N TYR A 151 15.79 -11.94 -15.79
CA TYR A 151 16.91 -12.21 -16.66
C TYR A 151 17.58 -10.94 -17.16
N LYS A 152 18.91 -10.93 -17.16
CA LYS A 152 19.74 -9.81 -17.58
C LYS A 152 20.43 -10.10 -18.89
N PHE A 153 20.32 -9.18 -19.85
CA PHE A 153 20.93 -9.22 -21.17
C PHE A 153 22.13 -8.28 -21.20
N LYS A 154 23.32 -8.79 -21.48
CA LYS A 154 24.57 -8.03 -21.72
C LYS A 154 24.86 -6.96 -20.65
N ASP A 155 24.51 -7.19 -19.41
CA ASP A 155 24.65 -6.22 -18.30
C ASP A 155 23.99 -4.84 -18.55
N VAL A 156 23.11 -4.74 -19.53
CA VAL A 156 22.45 -3.48 -19.92
C VAL A 156 20.95 -3.52 -19.68
N VAL A 157 20.28 -4.62 -20.03
CA VAL A 157 18.83 -4.72 -19.91
C VAL A 157 18.44 -5.89 -19.02
N GLY A 158 17.67 -5.63 -17.99
CA GLY A 158 17.04 -6.66 -17.15
C GLY A 158 15.53 -6.67 -17.36
N ILE A 159 14.97 -7.86 -17.49
CA ILE A 159 13.51 -8.07 -17.61
C ILE A 159 13.11 -9.05 -16.51
N GLY A 160 12.02 -8.79 -15.83
CA GLY A 160 11.51 -9.67 -14.79
C GLY A 160 10.00 -9.74 -14.79
N VAL A 161 9.48 -10.88 -14.34
CA VAL A 161 8.04 -11.10 -14.16
C VAL A 161 7.80 -11.91 -12.88
N GLY A 162 6.78 -11.53 -12.15
CA GLY A 162 6.32 -12.22 -10.95
C GLY A 162 4.83 -12.50 -11.03
N LEU A 163 4.42 -13.70 -10.63
CA LEU A 163 3.03 -14.01 -10.32
C LEU A 163 2.73 -13.47 -8.93
N VAL A 164 1.60 -12.79 -8.75
CA VAL A 164 1.20 -12.24 -7.45
C VAL A 164 -0.06 -12.94 -6.99
N TYR A 165 0.01 -13.63 -5.86
CA TYR A 165 -1.17 -14.11 -5.14
C TYR A 165 -1.43 -13.15 -3.99
N ALA A 166 -2.61 -12.51 -3.97
CA ALA A 166 -3.04 -11.66 -2.88
C ALA A 166 -4.07 -12.40 -2.01
N TYR A 167 -3.85 -12.41 -0.71
CA TYR A 167 -4.80 -12.91 0.29
C TYR A 167 -5.24 -11.73 1.16
N GLY A 168 -6.54 -11.45 1.20
CA GLY A 168 -7.12 -10.33 1.91
C GLY A 168 -8.11 -10.76 2.98
N THR A 169 -8.15 -10.01 4.08
CA THR A 169 -9.14 -10.15 5.15
C THR A 169 -9.82 -8.81 5.38
N VAL A 170 -11.12 -8.82 5.60
CA VAL A 170 -11.91 -7.64 6.01
C VAL A 170 -12.70 -7.98 7.27
N ASP A 171 -12.69 -7.05 8.23
CA ASP A 171 -13.54 -7.04 9.41
C ASP A 171 -14.00 -5.60 9.62
N MET A 172 -15.31 -5.39 9.51
CA MET A 172 -15.92 -4.06 9.55
C MET A 172 -17.11 -4.05 10.48
N ASN A 173 -17.18 -3.05 11.35
CA ASN A 173 -18.31 -2.78 12.22
C ASN A 173 -18.92 -1.42 11.91
N LYS A 174 -20.24 -1.33 11.93
CA LYS A 174 -20.99 -0.08 11.88
C LYS A 174 -22.30 -0.16 12.68
N ALA A 175 -22.77 0.99 13.18
CA ALA A 175 -24.08 1.08 13.76
C ALA A 175 -25.18 1.09 12.68
N LEU A 176 -26.36 0.63 13.06
CA LEU A 176 -27.57 0.66 12.24
C LEU A 176 -28.59 1.55 12.92
N PRO A 177 -29.12 2.59 12.27
CA PRO A 177 -30.23 3.35 12.81
C PRO A 177 -31.50 2.48 12.74
N LEU A 178 -32.16 2.29 13.86
CA LEU A 178 -33.44 1.59 13.95
C LEU A 178 -34.57 2.57 14.24
N ASP A 179 -35.73 2.30 13.67
CA ASP A 179 -36.88 3.19 13.80
C ASP A 179 -37.49 3.17 15.20
N GLY A 180 -37.95 4.33 15.66
CA GLY A 180 -38.72 4.49 16.87
C GLY A 180 -37.95 4.24 18.17
N ALA A 181 -38.58 3.53 19.11
CA ALA A 181 -38.01 3.19 20.42
C ALA A 181 -36.96 2.09 20.42
N ASN A 182 -36.63 1.55 19.24
CA ASN A 182 -35.70 0.42 19.12
C ASN A 182 -34.23 0.83 19.24
N GLY A 183 -33.93 2.13 19.19
CA GLY A 183 -32.56 2.64 19.40
C GLY A 183 -31.65 2.37 18.21
N GLU A 184 -30.55 1.67 18.48
CA GLU A 184 -29.52 1.32 17.49
C GLU A 184 -29.23 -0.17 17.50
N GLY A 185 -28.93 -0.73 16.34
CA GLY A 185 -28.33 -2.05 16.18
C GLY A 185 -26.90 -1.92 15.68
N THR A 186 -26.25 -3.07 15.43
CA THR A 186 -24.93 -3.12 14.82
C THR A 186 -24.89 -4.14 13.68
N LEU A 187 -24.04 -3.88 12.69
CA LEU A 187 -23.68 -4.80 11.62
C LEU A 187 -22.19 -5.06 11.68
N ASN A 188 -21.82 -6.33 11.82
CA ASN A 188 -20.46 -6.81 11.58
C ASN A 188 -20.39 -7.53 10.24
N ILE A 189 -19.38 -7.22 9.42
CA ILE A 189 -19.06 -7.95 8.19
C ILE A 189 -17.64 -8.47 8.31
N ASN A 190 -17.49 -9.78 8.22
CA ASN A 190 -16.18 -10.45 8.33
C ASN A 190 -16.00 -11.46 7.21
N GLY A 191 -14.82 -11.45 6.57
CA GLY A 191 -14.51 -12.40 5.52
C GLY A 191 -13.08 -12.32 5.02
N SER A 192 -12.74 -13.27 4.15
CA SER A 192 -11.44 -13.34 3.50
C SER A 192 -11.56 -13.81 2.06
N THR A 193 -10.60 -13.43 1.24
CA THR A 193 -10.53 -13.82 -0.16
C THR A 193 -9.09 -13.90 -0.64
N GLY A 194 -8.90 -14.57 -1.78
CA GLY A 194 -7.61 -14.60 -2.45
C GLY A 194 -7.76 -14.58 -3.95
N ASN A 195 -6.93 -13.80 -4.63
CA ASN A 195 -6.93 -13.73 -6.08
C ASN A 195 -5.51 -13.47 -6.63
N PHE A 196 -5.37 -13.64 -7.94
CA PHE A 196 -4.09 -13.56 -8.63
C PHE A 196 -3.97 -12.27 -9.45
N GLY A 197 -2.73 -11.82 -9.55
CA GLY A 197 -2.28 -10.78 -10.45
C GLY A 197 -0.86 -11.05 -10.89
N PHE A 198 -0.20 -10.06 -11.47
CA PHE A 198 1.18 -10.17 -11.88
C PHE A 198 1.91 -8.84 -11.68
N ASN A 199 3.25 -8.95 -11.66
CA ASN A 199 4.16 -7.82 -11.68
C ASN A 199 5.18 -8.07 -12.80
N ALA A 200 5.42 -7.07 -13.65
CA ALA A 200 6.41 -7.12 -14.72
C ALA A 200 7.27 -5.87 -14.67
N GLY A 201 8.55 -6.00 -15.02
CA GLY A 201 9.43 -4.85 -15.00
C GLY A 201 10.62 -4.98 -15.93
N ILE A 202 11.10 -3.82 -16.37
CA ILE A 202 12.29 -3.66 -17.18
C ILE A 202 13.22 -2.68 -16.47
N MET A 203 14.50 -3.02 -16.42
CA MET A 203 15.55 -2.11 -15.96
C MET A 203 16.61 -1.98 -17.05
N VAL A 204 17.07 -0.77 -17.27
CA VAL A 204 18.10 -0.47 -18.28
C VAL A 204 19.20 0.37 -17.65
N HIS A 205 20.44 -0.09 -17.85
CA HIS A 205 21.67 0.63 -17.51
C HIS A 205 22.33 1.09 -18.83
N PRO A 206 21.88 2.22 -19.41
CA PRO A 206 22.29 2.61 -20.76
C PRO A 206 23.71 3.09 -20.85
N ASP A 207 24.25 3.70 -19.81
CA ASP A 207 25.61 4.23 -19.73
C ASP A 207 26.01 4.44 -18.25
N LYS A 208 27.27 4.86 -18.06
CA LYS A 208 27.90 5.04 -16.75
C LYS A 208 27.06 5.93 -15.83
N GLY A 209 26.57 5.32 -14.78
CA GLY A 209 25.82 5.96 -13.70
C GLY A 209 24.31 6.10 -13.93
N TRP A 210 23.79 5.97 -15.14
CA TRP A 210 22.34 6.01 -15.38
C TRP A 210 21.67 4.67 -15.12
N ASN A 211 20.51 4.72 -14.44
CA ASN A 211 19.61 3.58 -14.24
C ASN A 211 18.20 4.05 -14.60
N LEU A 212 17.54 3.36 -15.51
CA LEU A 212 16.16 3.60 -15.91
C LEU A 212 15.32 2.37 -15.60
N GLY A 213 14.13 2.56 -15.07
CA GLY A 213 13.23 1.47 -14.72
C GLY A 213 11.80 1.74 -15.17
N LEU A 214 11.13 0.69 -15.62
CA LEU A 214 9.69 0.66 -15.84
C LEU A 214 9.13 -0.58 -15.15
N SER A 215 8.08 -0.43 -14.36
CA SER A 215 7.42 -1.53 -13.67
C SER A 215 5.92 -1.39 -13.76
N TYR A 216 5.23 -2.49 -13.96
CA TYR A 216 3.77 -2.56 -13.96
C TYR A 216 3.31 -3.66 -13.02
N ARG A 217 2.41 -3.30 -12.12
CA ARG A 217 1.67 -4.23 -11.26
C ARG A 217 0.21 -4.23 -11.68
N SER A 218 -0.33 -5.39 -11.97
CA SER A 218 -1.73 -5.52 -12.41
C SER A 218 -2.71 -5.19 -11.29
N LYS A 219 -3.91 -4.78 -11.65
CA LYS A 219 -5.07 -4.81 -10.77
C LYS A 219 -5.30 -6.24 -10.28
N ILE A 220 -5.75 -6.38 -9.01
CA ILE A 220 -6.23 -7.64 -8.46
C ILE A 220 -7.64 -7.41 -7.92
N GLU A 221 -8.60 -8.14 -8.43
CA GLU A 221 -9.99 -8.05 -7.96
C GLU A 221 -10.13 -8.87 -6.68
N MET A 222 -10.30 -8.18 -5.56
CA MET A 222 -10.55 -8.82 -4.28
C MET A 222 -12.06 -8.79 -4.03
N SER A 223 -12.73 -9.91 -4.30
CA SER A 223 -14.14 -10.13 -3.97
C SER A 223 -14.21 -11.13 -2.83
N VAL A 224 -14.76 -10.72 -1.72
CA VAL A 224 -15.08 -11.62 -0.60
C VAL A 224 -16.49 -12.14 -0.84
N ASP A 225 -16.59 -13.31 -1.48
CA ASP A 225 -17.88 -13.94 -1.77
C ASP A 225 -18.39 -14.64 -0.50
N GLY A 226 -19.60 -14.30 -0.09
CA GLY A 226 -20.24 -14.89 1.09
C GLY A 226 -19.58 -14.51 2.42
N ALA A 227 -19.06 -13.28 2.58
CA ALA A 227 -18.64 -12.73 3.86
C ALA A 227 -19.79 -12.88 4.89
N THR A 228 -19.46 -13.25 6.12
CA THR A 228 -20.45 -13.33 7.19
C THR A 228 -20.91 -11.95 7.58
N ALA A 229 -22.21 -11.71 7.52
CA ALA A 229 -22.86 -10.48 7.96
C ALA A 229 -23.75 -10.78 9.17
N THR A 230 -23.33 -10.32 10.35
CA THR A 230 -24.04 -10.54 11.62
C THR A 230 -24.72 -9.26 12.05
N PHE A 231 -26.03 -9.35 12.29
CA PHE A 231 -26.88 -8.25 12.72
C PHE A 231 -27.20 -8.40 14.21
N ASN A 232 -26.80 -7.44 15.02
CA ASN A 232 -27.21 -7.37 16.42
C ASN A 232 -28.33 -6.32 16.54
N VAL A 233 -29.58 -6.79 16.57
CA VAL A 233 -30.79 -5.97 16.63
C VAL A 233 -31.77 -6.55 17.67
N PRO A 234 -32.75 -5.76 18.17
CA PRO A 234 -33.80 -6.29 19.02
C PRO A 234 -34.55 -7.47 18.36
N GLN A 235 -34.97 -8.44 19.14
CA GLN A 235 -35.61 -9.67 18.69
C GLN A 235 -36.83 -9.40 17.79
N SER A 236 -37.55 -8.31 18.01
CA SER A 236 -38.71 -7.89 17.19
C SER A 236 -38.34 -7.54 15.75
N LEU A 237 -37.06 -7.22 15.49
CA LEU A 237 -36.56 -6.85 14.17
C LEU A 237 -35.71 -7.92 13.51
N SER A 238 -35.46 -9.06 14.16
CA SER A 238 -34.61 -10.13 13.66
C SER A 238 -35.02 -10.67 12.29
N THR A 239 -36.32 -10.67 11.98
CA THR A 239 -36.84 -11.09 10.66
C THR A 239 -36.48 -10.09 9.55
N ASN A 240 -36.38 -8.79 9.88
CA ASN A 240 -36.00 -7.74 8.94
C ASN A 240 -34.47 -7.64 8.75
N PHE A 241 -33.71 -8.05 9.76
CA PHE A 241 -32.24 -8.05 9.79
C PHE A 241 -31.70 -9.45 10.15
N PRO A 242 -31.96 -10.48 9.31
CA PRO A 242 -31.45 -11.82 9.57
C PRO A 242 -29.93 -11.85 9.38
N ASP A 243 -29.21 -12.63 10.21
CA ASP A 243 -27.84 -13.00 9.91
C ASP A 243 -27.72 -13.53 8.51
N ASN A 244 -26.70 -13.12 7.78
CA ASN A 244 -26.67 -13.23 6.32
C ASN A 244 -25.25 -13.48 5.82
N LYS A 245 -25.17 -13.66 4.51
CA LYS A 245 -23.91 -13.55 3.77
C LYS A 245 -23.97 -12.34 2.85
N ALA A 246 -22.82 -11.73 2.62
CA ALA A 246 -22.69 -10.60 1.71
C ALA A 246 -21.45 -10.73 0.83
N ASP A 247 -21.58 -10.37 -0.44
CA ASP A 247 -20.43 -10.21 -1.31
C ASP A 247 -19.88 -8.79 -1.14
N VAL A 248 -18.57 -8.70 -0.87
CA VAL A 248 -17.86 -7.43 -0.66
C VAL A 248 -16.72 -7.31 -1.65
N MET A 249 -16.73 -6.26 -2.46
CA MET A 249 -15.70 -6.04 -3.46
C MET A 249 -14.79 -4.87 -3.07
N LEU A 250 -13.48 -5.12 -3.03
CA LEU A 250 -12.45 -4.11 -2.78
C LEU A 250 -11.23 -4.36 -3.68
N PRO A 251 -11.17 -3.79 -4.89
CA PRO A 251 -10.08 -4.04 -5.82
C PRO A 251 -8.77 -3.42 -5.37
N LEU A 252 -7.65 -4.13 -5.56
CA LEU A 252 -6.31 -3.56 -5.43
C LEU A 252 -5.94 -2.92 -6.78
N PRO A 253 -5.69 -1.60 -6.84
CA PRO A 253 -5.46 -0.89 -8.10
C PRO A 253 -4.17 -1.33 -8.79
N ALA A 254 -4.15 -1.21 -10.11
CA ALA A 254 -2.92 -1.35 -10.87
C ALA A 254 -2.00 -0.16 -10.65
N ASN A 255 -0.69 -0.39 -10.82
CA ASN A 255 0.33 0.65 -10.74
C ASN A 255 1.24 0.57 -11.98
N LEU A 256 1.57 1.72 -12.56
CA LEU A 256 2.60 1.88 -13.57
C LEU A 256 3.66 2.84 -13.03
N ASP A 257 4.87 2.34 -12.86
CA ASP A 257 5.98 3.07 -12.26
C ASP A 257 7.08 3.30 -13.30
N PHE A 258 7.51 4.54 -13.46
CA PHE A 258 8.72 4.91 -14.17
C PHE A 258 9.74 5.49 -13.19
N GLY A 259 10.97 5.00 -13.25
CA GLY A 259 12.06 5.47 -12.41
C GLY A 259 13.28 5.84 -13.22
N ALA A 260 13.97 6.91 -12.82
CA ALA A 260 15.28 7.28 -13.31
C ALA A 260 16.20 7.63 -12.15
N SER A 261 17.43 7.14 -12.17
CA SER A 261 18.45 7.52 -11.19
C SER A 261 19.81 7.68 -11.84
N TYR A 262 20.64 8.51 -11.22
CA TYR A 262 21.99 8.80 -11.69
C TYR A 262 22.99 8.73 -10.55
N GLU A 263 24.00 7.90 -10.73
CA GLU A 263 25.13 7.74 -9.81
C GLU A 263 26.33 8.54 -10.32
N PHE A 264 26.96 9.31 -9.45
CA PHE A 264 28.07 10.19 -9.82
C PHE A 264 29.05 10.45 -8.66
N GLY A 265 30.13 11.16 -8.97
CA GLY A 265 31.19 11.45 -8.02
C GLY A 265 32.24 10.35 -7.95
N LYS A 266 33.22 10.52 -7.05
CA LYS A 266 34.29 9.55 -6.86
C LYS A 266 33.70 8.24 -6.30
N ASN A 267 33.94 7.12 -7.01
CA ASN A 267 33.41 5.78 -6.64
C ASN A 267 31.88 5.76 -6.49
N ASN A 268 31.15 6.51 -7.32
CA ASN A 268 29.67 6.59 -7.28
C ASN A 268 29.14 6.90 -5.87
N GLN A 269 29.78 7.83 -5.17
CA GLN A 269 29.41 8.16 -3.80
C GLN A 269 28.05 8.89 -3.70
N TRP A 270 27.61 9.53 -4.77
CA TRP A 270 26.31 10.20 -4.86
C TRP A 270 25.37 9.44 -5.76
N MET A 271 24.10 9.39 -5.37
CA MET A 271 23.00 8.97 -6.23
C MET A 271 21.83 9.92 -6.00
N VAL A 272 21.21 10.32 -7.10
CA VAL A 272 19.93 11.05 -7.10
C VAL A 272 18.94 10.31 -7.98
N GLY A 273 17.66 10.36 -7.66
CA GLY A 273 16.64 9.68 -8.44
C GLY A 273 15.26 10.28 -8.32
N ILE A 274 14.44 9.97 -9.31
CA ILE A 274 13.03 10.31 -9.40
C ILE A 274 12.23 9.05 -9.73
N ASN A 275 11.02 8.95 -9.20
CA ASN A 275 10.04 7.92 -9.55
C ASN A 275 8.69 8.56 -9.77
N LEU A 276 8.07 8.26 -10.90
CA LEU A 276 6.70 8.62 -11.23
C LEU A 276 5.86 7.35 -11.16
N CYS A 277 4.84 7.35 -10.31
CA CYS A 277 3.94 6.20 -10.14
C CYS A 277 2.51 6.64 -10.48
N TYR A 278 1.95 6.07 -11.52
CA TYR A 278 0.56 6.25 -11.89
C TYR A 278 -0.26 5.12 -11.28
N VAL A 279 -1.18 5.46 -10.39
CA VAL A 279 -2.06 4.50 -9.70
C VAL A 279 -3.45 4.59 -10.29
N PHE A 280 -3.97 3.47 -10.77
CA PHE A 280 -5.30 3.35 -11.40
C PHE A 280 -6.39 3.21 -10.35
N TRP A 281 -6.55 4.26 -9.53
CA TRP A 281 -7.53 4.28 -8.45
C TRP A 281 -8.99 4.27 -8.91
N SER A 282 -9.27 4.65 -10.16
CA SER A 282 -10.60 4.56 -10.77
C SER A 282 -11.18 3.13 -10.79
N ALA A 283 -10.33 2.12 -10.55
CA ALA A 283 -10.77 0.73 -10.31
C ALA A 283 -11.65 0.59 -9.05
N TYR A 284 -11.54 1.52 -8.08
CA TYR A 284 -12.36 1.58 -6.87
C TYR A 284 -13.43 2.66 -7.01
N ASP A 285 -14.48 2.34 -7.73
CA ASP A 285 -15.61 3.23 -7.98
C ASP A 285 -16.59 3.25 -6.80
N SER A 286 -16.91 2.08 -6.25
CA SER A 286 -17.89 1.94 -5.18
C SER A 286 -17.54 0.79 -4.25
N LEU A 287 -17.79 0.96 -2.95
CA LEU A 287 -17.83 -0.15 -2.00
C LEU A 287 -19.22 -0.77 -2.03
N VAL A 288 -19.31 -1.98 -2.56
CA VAL A 288 -20.57 -2.70 -2.74
C VAL A 288 -20.69 -3.79 -1.68
N PHE A 289 -21.87 -3.87 -1.09
CA PHE A 289 -22.34 -4.99 -0.27
C PHE A 289 -23.58 -5.57 -0.95
N ASP A 290 -23.52 -6.82 -1.41
CA ASP A 290 -24.68 -7.51 -1.98
C ASP A 290 -25.03 -8.68 -1.08
N PHE A 291 -26.14 -8.55 -0.36
CA PHE A 291 -26.58 -9.55 0.61
C PHE A 291 -27.32 -10.70 -0.08
N GLU A 292 -27.04 -11.93 0.33
CA GLU A 292 -27.65 -13.15 -0.23
C GLU A 292 -29.16 -13.17 0.05
N THR A 293 -29.56 -13.01 1.32
CA THR A 293 -30.97 -12.89 1.72
C THR A 293 -31.38 -11.43 1.75
N LYS A 294 -32.32 -11.06 0.87
CA LYS A 294 -32.81 -9.69 0.72
C LYS A 294 -34.09 -9.47 1.49
N THR A 295 -34.13 -8.41 2.29
CA THR A 295 -35.32 -7.92 2.98
C THR A 295 -35.52 -6.44 2.63
N PRO A 296 -36.67 -5.82 2.98
CA PRO A 296 -36.82 -4.39 2.81
C PRO A 296 -35.74 -3.55 3.52
N ALA A 297 -35.18 -4.05 4.63
CA ALA A 297 -34.15 -3.37 5.42
C ALA A 297 -32.71 -3.75 5.00
N VAL A 298 -32.52 -4.94 4.42
CA VAL A 298 -31.22 -5.51 4.02
C VAL A 298 -31.25 -5.86 2.55
N ASN A 299 -30.55 -5.07 1.74
CA ASN A 299 -30.49 -5.22 0.30
C ASN A 299 -29.11 -4.84 -0.23
N ARG A 300 -28.92 -4.92 -1.54
CA ARG A 300 -27.67 -4.44 -2.16
C ARG A 300 -27.48 -2.95 -1.85
N THR A 301 -26.31 -2.63 -1.31
CA THR A 301 -25.89 -1.25 -1.02
C THR A 301 -24.60 -0.98 -1.78
N ALA A 302 -24.57 0.13 -2.52
CA ALA A 302 -23.36 0.61 -3.18
C ALA A 302 -23.03 1.99 -2.64
N ASN A 303 -21.90 2.11 -1.96
CA ASN A 303 -21.40 3.38 -1.45
C ASN A 303 -20.37 3.93 -2.43
N PRO A 304 -20.67 5.01 -3.19
CA PRO A 304 -19.73 5.58 -4.14
C PRO A 304 -18.44 6.02 -3.45
N ALA A 305 -17.31 5.52 -3.90
CA ALA A 305 -15.99 5.97 -3.47
C ALA A 305 -15.46 7.07 -4.40
N LEU A 306 -15.78 6.96 -5.70
CA LEU A 306 -15.45 7.93 -6.76
C LEU A 306 -13.96 8.26 -6.82
N TYR A 307 -13.10 7.29 -6.55
CA TYR A 307 -11.66 7.46 -6.59
C TYR A 307 -11.20 7.76 -8.03
N LYS A 308 -10.22 8.64 -8.15
CA LYS A 308 -9.64 9.06 -9.44
C LYS A 308 -8.19 8.61 -9.53
N ASP A 309 -7.78 8.28 -10.73
CA ASP A 309 -6.39 7.95 -11.02
C ASP A 309 -5.46 9.07 -10.59
N GLN A 310 -4.32 8.71 -10.00
CA GLN A 310 -3.38 9.67 -9.42
C GLN A 310 -1.95 9.42 -9.88
N MET A 311 -1.21 10.52 -10.04
CA MET A 311 0.22 10.51 -10.29
C MET A 311 0.96 10.86 -9.00
N ILE A 312 1.73 9.92 -8.49
CA ILE A 312 2.63 10.11 -7.34
C ILE A 312 4.03 10.45 -7.88
N VAL A 313 4.61 11.51 -7.34
CA VAL A 313 5.98 11.93 -7.68
C VAL A 313 6.86 11.73 -6.46
N ARG A 314 7.98 11.01 -6.64
CA ARG A 314 8.95 10.71 -5.58
C ARG A 314 10.34 11.16 -6.00
N VAL A 315 11.10 11.75 -5.09
CA VAL A 315 12.48 12.15 -5.31
C VAL A 315 13.35 11.68 -4.15
N GLY A 316 14.56 11.28 -4.44
CA GLY A 316 15.46 10.79 -3.41
C GLY A 316 16.93 10.97 -3.75
N ALA A 317 17.74 10.98 -2.73
CA ALA A 317 19.19 11.09 -2.84
C ALA A 317 19.88 10.18 -1.81
N GLN A 318 21.05 9.70 -2.18
CA GLN A 318 21.94 8.93 -1.31
C GLN A 318 23.35 9.48 -1.41
N TYR A 319 24.05 9.53 -0.29
CA TYR A 319 25.48 9.87 -0.19
C TYR A 319 26.22 8.85 0.65
N LYS A 320 27.17 8.14 0.04
CA LYS A 320 28.12 7.25 0.73
C LYS A 320 29.24 8.10 1.34
N ALA A 321 29.12 8.43 2.61
CA ALA A 321 30.11 9.23 3.33
C ALA A 321 31.37 8.41 3.64
N SER A 322 31.22 7.09 3.84
CA SER A 322 32.29 6.11 4.01
C SER A 322 31.75 4.70 3.69
N ASP A 323 32.60 3.68 3.77
CA ASP A 323 32.18 2.27 3.59
C ASP A 323 31.16 1.81 4.66
N LEU A 324 31.14 2.47 5.83
CA LEU A 324 30.25 2.16 6.94
C LEU A 324 29.05 3.11 7.05
N LEU A 325 29.09 4.29 6.42
CA LEU A 325 28.07 5.32 6.58
C LEU A 325 27.49 5.76 5.25
N THR A 326 26.21 5.53 5.08
CA THR A 326 25.43 6.04 3.94
C THR A 326 24.27 6.89 4.45
N LEU A 327 24.21 8.13 4.01
CA LEU A 327 23.13 9.07 4.30
C LEU A 327 22.10 9.01 3.17
N ARG A 328 20.83 9.09 3.52
CA ARG A 328 19.71 9.09 2.58
C ARG A 328 18.72 10.17 2.94
N ALA A 329 18.15 10.79 1.92
CA ALA A 329 17.08 11.77 2.07
C ALA A 329 16.14 11.67 0.86
N GLY A 330 14.88 11.96 1.07
CA GLY A 330 13.90 11.99 -0.01
C GLY A 330 12.55 12.51 0.45
N GLY A 331 11.67 12.70 -0.51
CA GLY A 331 10.30 13.11 -0.29
C GLY A 331 9.41 12.69 -1.44
N TYR A 332 8.11 12.76 -1.22
CA TYR A 332 7.13 12.42 -2.24
C TYR A 332 5.88 13.28 -2.11
N TYR A 333 5.19 13.41 -3.22
CA TYR A 333 3.86 13.98 -3.30
C TYR A 333 2.90 12.89 -3.75
N ASP A 334 1.95 12.55 -2.88
CA ASP A 334 0.94 11.50 -3.07
C ASP A 334 -0.44 12.14 -2.87
N PRO A 335 -1.11 12.56 -3.95
CA PRO A 335 -2.41 13.20 -3.86
C PRO A 335 -3.50 12.22 -3.41
N THR A 336 -4.53 12.72 -2.76
CA THR A 336 -5.72 11.93 -2.42
C THR A 336 -6.46 11.51 -3.70
N PRO A 337 -6.80 10.23 -3.85
CA PRO A 337 -7.52 9.74 -5.03
C PRO A 337 -8.94 10.25 -5.16
#